data_119927898b4cec0ea3accb12356d34f0
#
_entry.id   119927898b4cec0ea3accb12356d34f0
#
_cell.length_a   1.000
_cell.length_b   1.000
_cell.length_c   1.000
_cell.angle_alpha   90.00
_cell.angle_beta   90.00
_cell.angle_gamma   90.00
#
_symmetry.space_group_name_H-M   'P 1'
#
loop_
_entity.id
_entity.type
_entity.pdbx_description
1 polymer ?
#
loop_
_entity_poly.entity_id
_entity_poly.type
_entity_poly.pdbx_seq_one_letter_code
_entity_poly.pdbx_strand_id
1 'polypeptide(L)'
;MTELETLITRAFEDRQRLQEPQYREAVLAVLEALDQGRLRVAEKRDSEWVVHSWIKQAILLYFGVAEMKTMELAPFEFFDKIPLKRGWAGTGVRVVPPGTARYGSFLEPGCILMPGYVNIGARVGEGSMVDTWATVGSCAQVGKGVHLSGGVGLGGPLPRCAGAFRLPRRAGSGGCVACRTT
;
A
#
# COMPACT_ATOMS: atom_id res chain seq x y z
N MET A 1 15.03 2.20 -17.27
CA MET A 1 14.30 3.04 -16.28
C MET A 1 13.26 3.86 -17.00
N THR A 2 12.09 3.98 -16.46
CA THR A 2 11.06 4.89 -16.97
C THR A 2 11.40 6.32 -16.57
N GLU A 3 10.81 7.33 -17.24
CA GLU A 3 10.98 8.73 -16.86
C GLU A 3 10.58 8.98 -15.39
N LEU A 4 9.44 8.44 -14.96
CA LEU A 4 8.99 8.52 -13.56
C LEU A 4 10.01 7.92 -12.59
N GLU A 5 10.55 6.75 -12.88
CA GLU A 5 11.57 6.11 -12.05
C GLU A 5 12.81 7.00 -11.89
N THR A 6 13.24 7.63 -12.98
CA THR A 6 14.41 8.54 -12.95
C THR A 6 14.14 9.76 -12.06
N LEU A 7 12.97 10.40 -12.21
CA LEU A 7 12.58 11.56 -11.39
C LEU A 7 12.49 11.19 -9.90
N ILE A 8 11.83 10.08 -9.58
CA ILE A 8 11.70 9.63 -8.20
C ILE A 8 13.05 9.32 -7.56
N THR A 9 13.95 8.62 -8.28
CA THR A 9 15.27 8.28 -7.75
C THR A 9 16.08 9.54 -7.47
N ARG A 10 16.11 10.51 -8.38
CA ARG A 10 16.78 11.80 -8.19
C ARG A 10 16.21 12.61 -7.01
N ALA A 11 14.88 12.64 -6.87
CA ALA A 11 14.26 13.32 -5.74
C ALA A 11 14.51 12.60 -4.41
N PHE A 12 14.72 11.28 -4.44
CA PHE A 12 15.02 10.52 -3.24
C PHE A 12 16.48 10.73 -2.78
N GLU A 13 17.41 10.89 -3.71
CA GLU A 13 18.82 11.23 -3.44
C GLU A 13 18.96 12.67 -2.93
N ASP A 14 18.19 13.59 -3.50
CA ASP A 14 18.19 15.01 -3.14
C ASP A 14 16.75 15.52 -2.94
N ARG A 15 16.30 15.54 -1.69
CA ARG A 15 14.93 15.94 -1.34
C ARG A 15 14.62 17.42 -1.57
N GLN A 16 15.62 18.27 -1.77
CA GLN A 16 15.42 19.68 -2.11
C GLN A 16 14.71 19.81 -3.46
N ARG A 17 14.90 18.85 -4.37
CA ARG A 17 14.20 18.78 -5.66
C ARG A 17 12.69 18.72 -5.56
N LEU A 18 12.14 18.33 -4.42
CA LEU A 18 10.68 18.40 -4.19
C LEU A 18 10.13 19.83 -4.20
N GLN A 19 10.97 20.86 -4.21
CA GLN A 19 10.55 22.22 -4.45
C GLN A 19 10.21 22.48 -5.92
N GLU A 20 10.76 21.71 -6.84
CA GLU A 20 10.48 21.80 -8.28
C GLU A 20 9.18 21.04 -8.62
N PRO A 21 8.24 21.67 -9.37
CA PRO A 21 6.94 21.06 -9.68
C PRO A 21 7.03 19.66 -10.29
N GLN A 22 7.94 19.45 -11.23
CA GLN A 22 8.08 18.18 -11.95
C GLN A 22 8.30 16.97 -11.02
N TYR A 23 9.07 17.13 -9.95
CA TYR A 23 9.33 16.03 -9.01
C TYR A 23 8.13 15.79 -8.09
N ARG A 24 7.43 16.84 -7.69
CA ARG A 24 6.17 16.71 -6.92
C ARG A 24 5.10 16.01 -7.75
N GLU A 25 4.94 16.40 -9.00
CA GLU A 25 3.99 15.79 -9.94
C GLU A 25 4.33 14.31 -10.18
N ALA A 26 5.61 13.98 -10.35
CA ALA A 26 6.05 12.60 -10.48
C ALA A 26 5.67 11.75 -9.25
N VAL A 27 5.86 12.27 -8.03
CA VAL A 27 5.44 11.60 -6.79
C VAL A 27 3.93 11.38 -6.77
N LEU A 28 3.15 12.42 -7.07
CA LEU A 28 1.68 12.34 -7.10
C LEU A 28 1.19 11.35 -8.15
N ALA A 29 1.79 11.35 -9.35
CA ALA A 29 1.44 10.42 -10.43
C ALA A 29 1.71 8.94 -10.04
N VAL A 30 2.79 8.67 -9.32
CA VAL A 30 3.07 7.32 -8.81
C VAL A 30 2.01 6.90 -7.79
N LEU A 31 1.63 7.77 -6.87
CA LEU A 31 0.62 7.48 -5.86
C LEU A 31 -0.76 7.23 -6.48
N GLU A 32 -1.13 8.03 -7.47
CA GLU A 32 -2.37 7.83 -8.23
C GLU A 32 -2.35 6.49 -8.98
N ALA A 33 -1.23 6.16 -9.62
CA ALA A 33 -1.09 4.89 -10.33
C ALA A 33 -1.15 3.67 -9.39
N LEU A 34 -0.62 3.80 -8.16
CA LEU A 34 -0.79 2.78 -7.10
C LEU A 34 -2.25 2.67 -6.67
N ASP A 35 -2.91 3.79 -6.41
CA ASP A 35 -4.31 3.83 -5.97
C ASP A 35 -5.27 3.22 -7.00
N GLN A 36 -4.97 3.38 -8.28
CA GLN A 36 -5.71 2.82 -9.40
C GLN A 36 -5.26 1.39 -9.78
N GLY A 37 -4.26 0.83 -9.09
CA GLY A 37 -3.75 -0.52 -9.36
C GLY A 37 -2.91 -0.64 -10.64
N ARG A 38 -2.58 0.47 -11.30
CA ARG A 38 -1.71 0.50 -12.51
C ARG A 38 -0.24 0.23 -12.20
N LEU A 39 0.19 0.57 -10.99
CA LEU A 39 1.52 0.24 -10.47
C LEU A 39 1.42 -0.70 -9.28
N ARG A 40 2.50 -1.41 -9.01
CA ARG A 40 2.62 -2.37 -7.94
C ARG A 40 4.03 -2.35 -7.35
N VAL A 41 4.15 -2.34 -6.03
CA VAL A 41 5.45 -2.27 -5.34
C VAL A 41 6.29 -3.53 -5.56
N ALA A 42 5.64 -4.69 -5.61
CA ALA A 42 6.29 -5.94 -5.97
C ALA A 42 5.31 -6.85 -6.72
N GLU A 43 5.82 -7.57 -7.68
CA GLU A 43 5.04 -8.51 -8.49
C GLU A 43 5.82 -9.80 -8.72
N LYS A 44 5.09 -10.88 -8.97
CA LYS A 44 5.69 -12.16 -9.35
C LYS A 44 5.78 -12.21 -10.87
N ARG A 45 6.99 -12.33 -11.40
CA ARG A 45 7.27 -12.60 -12.82
C ARG A 45 7.92 -13.96 -12.94
N ASP A 46 7.32 -14.81 -13.75
CA ASP A 46 7.69 -16.22 -13.90
C ASP A 46 7.64 -16.95 -12.54
N SER A 47 8.66 -17.16 -11.85
CA SER A 47 8.66 -17.76 -10.51
C SER A 47 9.32 -16.88 -9.46
N GLU A 48 9.77 -15.69 -9.85
CA GLU A 48 10.55 -14.80 -9.00
C GLU A 48 9.78 -13.54 -8.61
N TRP A 49 10.10 -13.00 -7.45
CA TRP A 49 9.58 -11.70 -7.02
C TRP A 49 10.45 -10.57 -7.54
N VAL A 50 9.86 -9.69 -8.33
CA VAL A 50 10.47 -8.43 -8.76
C VAL A 50 9.97 -7.32 -7.84
N VAL A 51 10.89 -6.63 -7.17
CA VAL A 51 10.58 -5.52 -6.28
C VAL A 51 10.99 -4.20 -6.94
N HIS A 52 10.02 -3.30 -7.07
CA HIS A 52 10.22 -1.95 -7.62
C HIS A 52 10.57 -0.98 -6.49
N SER A 53 11.84 -0.92 -6.10
CA SER A 53 12.31 -0.11 -4.98
C SER A 53 12.01 1.38 -5.14
N TRP A 54 12.05 1.90 -6.37
CA TRP A 54 11.74 3.28 -6.68
C TRP A 54 10.29 3.68 -6.33
N ILE A 55 9.33 2.73 -6.40
CA ILE A 55 7.94 2.98 -5.98
C ILE A 55 7.87 3.18 -4.46
N LYS A 56 8.66 2.43 -3.68
CA LYS A 56 8.78 2.66 -2.24
C LYS A 56 9.40 4.02 -1.93
N GLN A 57 10.39 4.43 -2.72
CA GLN A 57 10.99 5.77 -2.61
C GLN A 57 9.92 6.85 -2.86
N ALA A 58 9.07 6.69 -3.88
CA ALA A 58 7.95 7.61 -4.14
C ALA A 58 7.00 7.70 -2.96
N ILE A 59 6.63 6.57 -2.34
CA ILE A 59 5.77 6.56 -1.14
C ILE A 59 6.44 7.33 0.02
N LEU A 60 7.74 7.15 0.23
CA LEU A 60 8.47 7.88 1.27
C LEU A 60 8.56 9.39 0.97
N LEU A 61 8.74 9.77 -0.29
CA LEU A 61 8.74 11.16 -0.72
C LEU A 61 7.35 11.80 -0.56
N TYR A 62 6.27 11.03 -0.75
CA TYR A 62 4.90 11.53 -0.60
C TYR A 62 4.62 12.10 0.79
N PHE A 63 5.21 11.54 1.86
CA PHE A 63 5.10 12.12 3.20
C PHE A 63 5.73 13.51 3.34
N GLY A 64 6.69 13.86 2.45
CA GLY A 64 7.27 15.21 2.37
C GLY A 64 6.45 16.16 1.49
N VAL A 65 5.67 15.63 0.54
CA VAL A 65 4.83 16.40 -0.38
C VAL A 65 3.46 16.67 0.22
N ALA A 66 2.89 15.68 0.90
CA ALA A 66 1.55 15.77 1.47
C ALA A 66 1.53 16.61 2.76
N GLU A 67 0.50 17.42 2.89
CA GLU A 67 0.25 18.26 4.06
C GLU A 67 -0.70 17.55 5.05
N MET A 68 -0.58 17.91 6.32
CA MET A 68 -1.52 17.49 7.35
C MET A 68 -2.87 18.13 7.09
N LYS A 69 -3.94 17.33 7.11
CA LYS A 69 -5.31 17.80 6.89
C LYS A 69 -6.27 17.12 7.86
N THR A 70 -7.22 17.89 8.37
CA THR A 70 -8.36 17.32 9.09
C THR A 70 -9.29 16.61 8.11
N MET A 71 -9.71 15.41 8.48
CA MET A 71 -10.69 14.61 7.75
C MET A 71 -11.87 14.32 8.66
N GLU A 72 -12.99 14.97 8.38
CA GLU A 72 -14.24 14.76 9.11
C GLU A 72 -15.01 13.60 8.52
N LEU A 73 -15.31 12.61 9.35
CA LEU A 73 -16.13 11.44 9.05
C LEU A 73 -17.03 11.20 10.26
N ALA A 74 -18.07 12.03 10.39
CA ALA A 74 -18.95 11.98 11.56
C ALA A 74 -19.33 10.55 11.95
N PRO A 75 -19.20 10.15 13.24
CA PRO A 75 -18.79 10.97 14.37
C PRO A 75 -17.25 11.05 14.60
N PHE A 76 -16.44 10.60 13.64
CA PHE A 76 -14.99 10.54 13.75
C PHE A 76 -14.31 11.74 13.09
N GLU A 77 -13.20 12.19 13.67
CA GLU A 77 -12.28 13.14 13.09
C GLU A 77 -10.88 12.53 13.06
N PHE A 78 -10.16 12.75 11.96
CA PHE A 78 -8.77 12.32 11.80
C PHE A 78 -7.91 13.50 11.36
N PHE A 79 -6.62 13.47 11.71
CA PHE A 79 -5.64 14.46 11.30
C PHE A 79 -4.41 13.77 10.74
N ASP A 80 -4.28 13.71 9.42
CA ASP A 80 -3.20 12.95 8.77
C ASP A 80 -2.86 13.54 7.39
N LYS A 81 -1.70 13.12 6.87
CA LYS A 81 -1.21 13.46 5.53
C LYS A 81 -1.85 12.62 4.43
N ILE A 82 -2.17 11.36 4.71
CA ILE A 82 -2.65 10.40 3.72
C ILE A 82 -4.16 10.26 3.84
N PRO A 83 -4.93 10.67 2.83
CA PRO A 83 -6.37 10.53 2.88
C PRO A 83 -6.79 9.06 2.87
N LEU A 84 -8.01 8.80 3.32
CA LEU A 84 -8.63 7.50 3.18
C LEU A 84 -9.04 7.27 1.73
N LYS A 85 -8.91 6.01 1.28
CA LYS A 85 -9.43 5.59 -0.02
C LYS A 85 -10.95 5.68 -0.03
N ARG A 86 -11.48 6.21 -1.11
CA ARG A 86 -12.92 6.45 -1.32
C ARG A 86 -13.36 5.89 -2.68
N GLY A 87 -14.64 6.03 -2.98
CA GLY A 87 -15.18 5.66 -4.30
C GLY A 87 -15.31 4.15 -4.48
N TRP A 88 -15.73 3.43 -3.44
CA TRP A 88 -15.86 1.97 -3.46
C TRP A 88 -17.01 1.46 -4.35
N ALA A 89 -18.02 2.29 -4.59
CA ALA A 89 -19.14 1.93 -5.47
C ALA A 89 -18.62 1.59 -6.88
N GLY A 90 -19.03 0.43 -7.40
CA GLY A 90 -18.62 -0.03 -8.73
C GLY A 90 -17.23 -0.70 -8.81
N THR A 91 -16.44 -0.71 -7.73
CA THR A 91 -15.11 -1.37 -7.72
C THR A 91 -15.20 -2.90 -7.58
N GLY A 92 -16.35 -3.43 -7.18
CA GLY A 92 -16.51 -4.85 -6.82
C GLY A 92 -15.91 -5.21 -5.47
N VAL A 93 -15.46 -4.23 -4.67
CA VAL A 93 -14.92 -4.42 -3.32
C VAL A 93 -15.99 -4.12 -2.28
N ARG A 94 -16.20 -5.04 -1.33
CA ARG A 94 -17.06 -4.82 -0.18
C ARG A 94 -16.23 -4.29 0.99
N VAL A 95 -16.59 -3.11 1.50
CA VAL A 95 -15.96 -2.52 2.69
C VAL A 95 -16.98 -2.43 3.81
N VAL A 96 -16.71 -3.14 4.92
CA VAL A 96 -17.56 -3.17 6.10
C VAL A 96 -17.09 -2.11 7.08
N PRO A 97 -17.95 -1.19 7.54
CA PRO A 97 -17.53 -0.17 8.51
C PRO A 97 -17.05 -0.78 9.85
N PRO A 98 -15.97 -0.26 10.46
CA PRO A 98 -15.11 0.83 10.04
C PRO A 98 -13.85 0.37 9.29
N GLY A 99 -13.95 -0.59 8.37
CA GLY A 99 -12.84 -1.02 7.55
C GLY A 99 -12.17 0.16 6.83
N THR A 100 -10.85 0.23 6.89
CA THR A 100 -10.09 1.39 6.46
C THR A 100 -9.00 1.02 5.47
N ALA A 101 -8.97 1.68 4.33
CA ALA A 101 -7.85 1.62 3.39
C ALA A 101 -7.33 3.03 3.14
N ARG A 102 -6.01 3.20 3.12
CA ARG A 102 -5.37 4.48 2.77
C ARG A 102 -5.27 4.66 1.27
N TYR A 103 -5.31 5.89 0.81
CA TYR A 103 -4.98 6.26 -0.56
C TYR A 103 -3.61 5.70 -0.97
N GLY A 104 -3.49 5.25 -2.22
CA GLY A 104 -2.31 4.54 -2.71
C GLY A 104 -2.27 3.05 -2.36
N SER A 105 -3.30 2.51 -1.69
CA SER A 105 -3.53 1.05 -1.61
C SER A 105 -4.47 0.60 -2.71
N PHE A 106 -4.42 -0.68 -3.08
CA PHE A 106 -5.31 -1.24 -4.09
C PHE A 106 -5.88 -2.59 -3.66
N LEU A 107 -7.20 -2.70 -3.71
CA LEU A 107 -7.93 -3.95 -3.51
C LEU A 107 -8.59 -4.33 -4.84
N GLU A 108 -8.33 -5.55 -5.30
CA GLU A 108 -8.90 -6.07 -6.56
C GLU A 108 -10.39 -6.43 -6.36
N PRO A 109 -11.18 -6.53 -7.46
CA PRO A 109 -12.58 -6.90 -7.39
C PRO A 109 -12.82 -8.20 -6.61
N GLY A 110 -13.97 -8.32 -5.96
CA GLY A 110 -14.31 -9.47 -5.13
C GLY A 110 -13.66 -9.48 -3.74
N CYS A 111 -12.78 -8.53 -3.43
CA CYS A 111 -12.22 -8.41 -2.09
C CYS A 111 -13.26 -7.98 -1.07
N ILE A 112 -13.09 -8.48 0.16
CA ILE A 112 -13.86 -8.05 1.33
C ILE A 112 -12.89 -7.46 2.35
N LEU A 113 -13.10 -6.20 2.70
CA LEU A 113 -12.42 -5.54 3.81
C LEU A 113 -13.42 -5.45 4.98
N MET A 114 -13.26 -6.34 5.95
CA MET A 114 -13.94 -6.27 7.24
C MET A 114 -13.37 -5.09 8.06
N PRO A 115 -13.85 -4.81 9.28
CA PRO A 115 -13.22 -3.84 10.15
C PRO A 115 -11.73 -4.15 10.36
N GLY A 116 -10.91 -3.70 9.46
CA GLY A 116 -9.47 -3.96 9.34
C GLY A 116 -8.78 -2.80 8.67
N TYR A 117 -7.49 -2.96 8.37
CA TYR A 117 -6.69 -1.85 7.87
C TYR A 117 -5.79 -2.27 6.71
N VAL A 118 -5.81 -1.47 5.63
CA VAL A 118 -4.92 -1.64 4.47
C VAL A 118 -4.14 -0.35 4.25
N ASN A 119 -2.82 -0.44 4.39
CA ASN A 119 -1.94 0.72 4.33
C ASN A 119 -1.51 1.07 2.90
N ILE A 120 -0.95 2.28 2.72
CA ILE A 120 -0.44 2.81 1.46
C ILE A 120 0.54 1.84 0.77
N GLY A 121 0.45 1.72 -0.55
CA GLY A 121 1.29 0.82 -1.35
C GLY A 121 0.95 -0.66 -1.23
N ALA A 122 0.04 -1.03 -0.32
CA ALA A 122 -0.41 -2.41 -0.19
C ALA A 122 -1.34 -2.79 -1.36
N ARG A 123 -1.29 -4.06 -1.76
CA ARG A 123 -2.21 -4.65 -2.74
C ARG A 123 -2.84 -5.92 -2.18
N VAL A 124 -4.15 -6.04 -2.34
CA VAL A 124 -4.92 -7.22 -1.96
C VAL A 124 -5.52 -7.81 -3.24
N GLY A 125 -5.14 -9.07 -3.54
CA GLY A 125 -5.55 -9.77 -4.75
C GLY A 125 -7.01 -10.19 -4.73
N GLU A 126 -7.57 -10.39 -5.91
CA GLU A 126 -8.95 -10.72 -6.22
C GLU A 126 -9.54 -11.81 -5.30
N GLY A 127 -10.77 -11.61 -4.83
CA GLY A 127 -11.49 -12.58 -4.00
C GLY A 127 -10.92 -12.80 -2.60
N SER A 128 -9.95 -11.99 -2.18
CA SER A 128 -9.35 -12.10 -0.84
C SER A 128 -10.17 -11.37 0.23
N MET A 129 -10.03 -11.83 1.47
CA MET A 129 -10.64 -11.20 2.64
C MET A 129 -9.58 -10.70 3.61
N VAL A 130 -9.68 -9.45 3.99
CA VAL A 130 -8.99 -8.85 5.15
C VAL A 130 -10.00 -8.86 6.29
N ASP A 131 -9.89 -9.83 7.18
CA ASP A 131 -10.89 -10.08 8.23
C ASP A 131 -10.74 -9.09 9.40
N THR A 132 -11.61 -9.22 10.39
CA THR A 132 -11.79 -8.27 11.49
C THR A 132 -10.48 -8.03 12.25
N TRP A 133 -10.08 -6.75 12.30
CA TRP A 133 -8.83 -6.28 12.90
C TRP A 133 -7.54 -6.83 12.26
N ALA A 134 -7.64 -7.48 11.09
CA ALA A 134 -6.45 -7.80 10.32
C ALA A 134 -5.83 -6.53 9.73
N THR A 135 -4.51 -6.52 9.62
CA THR A 135 -3.74 -5.38 9.11
C THR A 135 -2.87 -5.80 7.94
N VAL A 136 -2.99 -5.08 6.83
CA VAL A 136 -2.07 -5.18 5.68
C VAL A 136 -1.15 -3.97 5.73
N GLY A 137 0.10 -4.20 6.11
CA GLY A 137 1.10 -3.16 6.28
C GLY A 137 1.49 -2.50 4.95
N SER A 138 2.18 -1.35 5.05
CA SER A 138 2.60 -0.57 3.88
C SER A 138 3.37 -1.41 2.87
N CYS A 139 3.01 -1.32 1.60
CA CYS A 139 3.66 -2.06 0.51
C CYS A 139 3.52 -3.59 0.56
N ALA A 140 2.78 -4.16 1.51
CA ALA A 140 2.55 -5.60 1.58
C ALA A 140 1.71 -6.06 0.36
N GLN A 141 2.01 -7.26 -0.14
CA GLN A 141 1.36 -7.82 -1.31
C GLN A 141 0.65 -9.11 -0.93
N VAL A 142 -0.67 -9.11 -1.04
CA VAL A 142 -1.54 -10.25 -0.78
C VAL A 142 -1.95 -10.86 -2.11
N GLY A 143 -1.85 -12.19 -2.23
CA GLY A 143 -2.28 -12.94 -3.41
C GLY A 143 -3.80 -12.95 -3.59
N LYS A 144 -4.27 -13.67 -4.61
CA LYS A 144 -5.70 -13.90 -4.86
C LYS A 144 -6.25 -15.00 -3.95
N GLY A 145 -7.54 -14.89 -3.59
CA GLY A 145 -8.25 -15.91 -2.80
C GLY A 145 -7.69 -16.15 -1.39
N VAL A 146 -7.00 -15.16 -0.81
CA VAL A 146 -6.38 -15.26 0.51
C VAL A 146 -7.37 -14.81 1.59
N HIS A 147 -7.49 -15.58 2.66
CA HIS A 147 -8.18 -15.15 3.88
C HIS A 147 -7.14 -14.77 4.94
N LEU A 148 -7.04 -13.50 5.25
CA LEU A 148 -6.30 -13.00 6.41
C LEU A 148 -7.25 -13.05 7.60
N SER A 149 -7.09 -14.04 8.46
CA SER A 149 -7.92 -14.23 9.66
C SER A 149 -7.88 -13.03 10.60
N GLY A 150 -8.89 -12.90 11.44
CA GLY A 150 -9.01 -11.80 12.39
C GLY A 150 -7.76 -11.59 13.24
N GLY A 151 -7.35 -10.35 13.40
CA GLY A 151 -6.17 -9.96 14.17
C GLY A 151 -4.82 -10.26 13.52
N VAL A 152 -4.77 -10.83 12.33
CA VAL A 152 -3.51 -11.10 11.62
C VAL A 152 -2.86 -9.80 11.16
N GLY A 153 -1.56 -9.65 11.42
CA GLY A 153 -0.74 -8.55 10.94
C GLY A 153 0.23 -9.00 9.84
N LEU A 154 0.06 -8.49 8.61
CA LEU A 154 1.10 -8.55 7.60
C LEU A 154 2.00 -7.33 7.75
N GLY A 155 3.27 -7.56 8.15
CA GLY A 155 4.25 -6.50 8.24
C GLY A 155 4.50 -5.86 6.88
N GLY A 156 4.58 -4.54 6.86
CA GLY A 156 4.93 -3.78 5.67
C GLY A 156 6.41 -3.38 5.70
N PRO A 157 7.13 -3.49 4.59
CA PRO A 157 8.53 -3.12 4.54
C PRO A 157 8.73 -1.62 4.25
N LEU A 158 8.14 -0.73 5.03
CA LEU A 158 8.59 0.66 5.11
C LEU A 158 9.61 0.74 6.25
N PRO A 159 10.91 0.62 5.97
CA PRO A 159 11.89 0.78 7.02
C PRO A 159 12.00 2.25 7.41
N ARG A 160 12.07 2.52 8.69
CA ARG A 160 12.66 3.77 9.20
C ARG A 160 14.15 3.87 8.85
N CYS A 161 14.75 2.77 8.38
CA CYS A 161 16.17 2.69 8.04
C CYS A 161 16.36 1.90 6.74
N ALA A 162 17.34 2.32 5.94
CA ALA A 162 17.80 1.61 4.77
C ALA A 162 18.28 0.20 5.14
N GLY A 163 17.61 -0.80 4.61
CA GLY A 163 18.00 -2.19 4.81
C GLY A 163 17.06 -3.11 4.06
N ALA A 164 17.64 -4.05 3.36
CA ALA A 164 17.06 -4.98 2.42
C ALA A 164 15.67 -5.51 2.80
N PHE A 165 14.78 -5.52 1.81
CA PHE A 165 13.55 -6.29 1.82
C PHE A 165 13.90 -7.77 2.04
N ARG A 166 13.61 -8.29 3.21
CA ARG A 166 13.57 -9.73 3.45
C ARG A 166 12.11 -10.15 3.46
N LEU A 167 11.72 -10.98 2.50
CA LEU A 167 10.53 -11.81 2.66
C LEU A 167 10.73 -12.61 3.96
N PRO A 168 9.73 -12.66 4.87
CA PRO A 168 9.87 -13.49 6.05
C PRO A 168 10.05 -14.95 5.60
N ARG A 169 11.21 -15.50 5.87
CA ARG A 169 11.37 -16.95 5.92
C ARG A 169 10.43 -17.44 7.01
N ARG A 170 9.77 -18.56 6.80
CA ARG A 170 8.86 -19.22 7.75
C ARG A 170 9.30 -18.94 9.19
N ALA A 171 8.53 -18.16 9.90
CA ALA A 171 8.68 -18.05 11.33
C ALA A 171 7.91 -19.20 11.97
N GLY A 172 8.59 -19.97 12.77
CA GLY A 172 7.98 -20.96 13.64
C GLY A 172 7.00 -20.31 14.61
N SER A 173 5.98 -21.05 14.96
CA SER A 173 5.00 -20.89 16.06
C SER A 173 4.79 -19.47 16.62
N GLY A 174 4.19 -18.61 15.84
CA GLY A 174 3.81 -17.25 16.23
C GLY A 174 3.18 -16.53 15.07
N GLY A 175 1.97 -16.90 14.72
CA GLY A 175 0.99 -16.06 14.03
C GLY A 175 1.34 -15.35 12.73
N CYS A 176 2.17 -15.91 11.85
CA CYS A 176 2.31 -15.37 10.50
C CYS A 176 1.66 -16.31 9.49
N VAL A 177 0.61 -15.87 8.83
CA VAL A 177 -0.13 -16.65 7.85
C VAL A 177 0.65 -16.77 6.56
N ALA A 178 0.92 -17.99 6.16
CA ALA A 178 1.43 -18.31 4.84
C ALA A 178 0.36 -18.03 3.78
N CYS A 179 0.70 -17.29 2.75
CA CYS A 179 -0.07 -17.26 1.51
C CYS A 179 -0.17 -18.69 0.97
N ARG A 180 -1.36 -19.27 0.96
CA ARG A 180 -1.63 -20.43 0.11
C ARG A 180 -1.91 -19.91 -1.30
N THR A 181 -1.04 -20.27 -2.21
CA THR A 181 -1.33 -20.24 -3.64
C THR A 181 -1.98 -21.57 -3.98
N THR A 182 -3.22 -21.57 -4.39
CA THR A 182 -3.78 -22.62 -5.22
C THR A 182 -3.50 -22.30 -6.67
#